data_68253d3dc4c6f1c5fffa3d03b31cfa5c
#
_entry.id   68253d3dc4c6f1c5fffa3d03b31cfa5c
#
_cell.length_a   1.000
_cell.length_b   1.000
_cell.length_c   1.000
_cell.angle_alpha   90.00
_cell.angle_beta   90.00
_cell.angle_gamma   90.00
#
_symmetry.space_group_name_H-M   'P 1'
#
loop_
_entity.id
_entity.type
_entity.pdbx_description
1 polymer ?
#
loop_
_entity_poly.entity_id
_entity_poly.type
_entity_poly.pdbx_seq_one_letter_code
_entity_poly.pdbx_strand_id
1 'polypeptide(L)'
;SQIPAGFFIAKKGIRGMVALSIFGFSAFTWLMGTATSVLGLKFIRLGLGLTEGPCPVGLASTINNWFPPREKATATGVYIAATMFAPILVPPLAVWIAMTWGWRWVFFSFAIPGLVIAVLWYLLVRTRPSESAFVSKAELETITVGQETPDARRENIVISPGFARLDRLIRVRDLAPVSTVKGLFTSKNILGDCLAYFMMVSVLYGLLTWIPLYLVKEKGFTFMSMGLVASMPCIGGFIGAIFGGYVSDKLLGRRRKPTMMFTAISTVLMMVIMLNIPQSTVAVCVGLFFVGLCLNIGWPAFTAYGMAVADSKTYPIAASIINSGGNLGGFVSPMLAGFLLDKTGSFNSVFIYFGVCAAIGLFVIMLLDEPK
;
A
#
# COMPACT_ATOMS: atom_id res chain seq x y z
N SER A 1 8.42 -4.62 -13.34
CA SER A 1 7.41 -5.65 -13.75
C SER A 1 5.97 -5.14 -13.67
N GLN A 2 5.63 -4.19 -12.77
CA GLN A 2 4.23 -3.77 -12.51
C GLN A 2 3.57 -3.09 -13.72
N ILE A 3 4.23 -2.18 -14.43
CA ILE A 3 3.64 -1.50 -15.60
C ILE A 3 3.27 -2.50 -16.70
N PRO A 4 4.17 -3.39 -17.16
CA PRO A 4 3.78 -4.46 -18.07
C PRO A 4 2.63 -5.33 -17.56
N ALA A 5 2.63 -5.65 -16.24
CA ALA A 5 1.57 -6.42 -15.62
C ALA A 5 0.21 -5.72 -15.69
N GLY A 6 0.16 -4.39 -15.50
CA GLY A 6 -1.06 -3.60 -15.66
C GLY A 6 -1.68 -3.74 -17.06
N PHE A 7 -0.86 -3.70 -18.11
CA PHE A 7 -1.30 -3.93 -19.47
C PHE A 7 -1.82 -5.36 -19.70
N PHE A 8 -1.12 -6.36 -19.15
CA PHE A 8 -1.57 -7.76 -19.27
C PHE A 8 -2.86 -8.00 -18.50
N ILE A 9 -3.02 -7.44 -17.30
CA ILE A 9 -4.26 -7.55 -16.52
C ILE A 9 -5.42 -6.87 -17.24
N ALA A 10 -5.21 -5.68 -17.79
CA ALA A 10 -6.24 -4.97 -18.56
C ALA A 10 -6.69 -5.75 -19.79
N LYS A 11 -5.79 -6.50 -20.45
CA LYS A 11 -6.08 -7.25 -21.67
C LYS A 11 -6.57 -8.68 -21.41
N LYS A 12 -5.95 -9.41 -20.49
CA LYS A 12 -6.19 -10.85 -20.25
C LYS A 12 -7.02 -11.14 -18.98
N GLY A 13 -7.29 -10.11 -18.16
CA GLY A 13 -8.04 -10.25 -16.92
C GLY A 13 -7.16 -10.56 -15.69
N ILE A 14 -7.80 -10.54 -14.53
CA ILE A 14 -7.13 -10.60 -13.22
C ILE A 14 -6.80 -12.04 -12.81
N ARG A 15 -7.73 -12.96 -13.05
CA ARG A 15 -7.72 -14.35 -12.53
C ARG A 15 -6.40 -15.06 -12.79
N GLY A 16 -6.02 -15.19 -14.05
CA GLY A 16 -4.80 -15.94 -14.45
C GLY A 16 -3.51 -15.21 -14.08
N MET A 17 -3.48 -13.88 -14.21
CA MET A 17 -2.27 -13.09 -13.92
C MET A 17 -1.92 -13.08 -12.43
N VAL A 18 -2.91 -12.95 -11.55
CA VAL A 18 -2.67 -12.99 -10.11
C VAL A 18 -2.29 -14.40 -9.66
N ALA A 19 -2.99 -15.44 -10.15
CA ALA A 19 -2.62 -16.83 -9.85
C ALA A 19 -1.17 -17.14 -10.28
N LEU A 20 -0.78 -16.74 -11.50
CA LEU A 20 0.58 -16.91 -12.02
C LEU A 20 1.61 -16.13 -11.19
N SER A 21 1.27 -14.93 -10.76
CA SER A 21 2.10 -14.11 -9.88
C SER A 21 2.34 -14.80 -8.54
N ILE A 22 1.27 -15.25 -7.87
CA ILE A 22 1.35 -15.95 -6.56
C ILE A 22 2.15 -17.24 -6.71
N PHE A 23 1.88 -18.03 -7.75
CA PHE A 23 2.64 -19.25 -8.03
C PHE A 23 4.13 -18.92 -8.26
N GLY A 24 4.43 -17.91 -9.08
CA GLY A 24 5.79 -17.54 -9.43
C GLY A 24 6.61 -17.09 -8.23
N PHE A 25 6.11 -16.14 -7.42
CA PHE A 25 6.88 -15.69 -6.26
C PHE A 25 6.97 -16.78 -5.17
N SER A 26 5.98 -17.67 -5.05
CA SER A 26 6.05 -18.83 -4.14
C SER A 26 7.10 -19.84 -4.61
N ALA A 27 7.17 -20.11 -5.92
CA ALA A 27 8.21 -20.97 -6.51
C ALA A 27 9.62 -20.38 -6.30
N PHE A 28 9.80 -19.08 -6.52
CA PHE A 28 11.08 -18.41 -6.24
C PHE A 28 11.42 -18.39 -4.75
N THR A 29 10.41 -18.26 -3.87
CA THR A 29 10.61 -18.40 -2.42
C THR A 29 11.10 -19.82 -2.08
N TRP A 30 10.50 -20.85 -2.66
CA TRP A 30 10.99 -22.24 -2.51
C TRP A 30 12.45 -22.37 -2.98
N LEU A 31 12.77 -21.85 -4.17
CA LEU A 31 14.13 -21.88 -4.73
C LEU A 31 15.16 -21.17 -3.84
N MET A 32 14.77 -20.16 -3.04
CA MET A 32 15.68 -19.54 -2.07
C MET A 32 16.18 -20.54 -1.02
N GLY A 33 15.36 -21.50 -0.63
CA GLY A 33 15.75 -22.58 0.29
C GLY A 33 16.81 -23.54 -0.30
N THR A 34 16.90 -23.65 -1.63
CA THR A 34 17.89 -24.50 -2.31
C THR A 34 19.18 -23.80 -2.65
N ALA A 35 19.26 -22.48 -2.45
CA ALA A 35 20.41 -21.68 -2.87
C ALA A 35 21.69 -22.06 -2.11
N THR A 36 22.78 -22.19 -2.86
CA THR A 36 24.12 -22.55 -2.35
C THR A 36 25.13 -21.42 -2.51
N SER A 37 24.80 -20.38 -3.30
CA SER A 37 25.69 -19.24 -3.54
C SER A 37 24.96 -17.90 -3.40
N VAL A 38 25.71 -16.86 -3.03
CA VAL A 38 25.19 -15.48 -2.94
C VAL A 38 24.70 -14.98 -4.30
N LEU A 39 25.41 -15.33 -5.36
CA LEU A 39 25.04 -14.95 -6.72
C LEU A 39 23.71 -15.61 -7.12
N GLY A 40 23.54 -16.90 -6.82
CA GLY A 40 22.28 -17.63 -7.02
C GLY A 40 21.12 -16.98 -6.26
N LEU A 41 21.33 -16.62 -4.99
CA LEU A 41 20.30 -15.88 -4.20
C LEU A 41 19.89 -14.55 -4.85
N LYS A 42 20.85 -13.80 -5.42
CA LYS A 42 20.54 -12.53 -6.11
C LYS A 42 19.64 -12.76 -7.33
N PHE A 43 19.93 -13.76 -8.16
CA PHE A 43 19.10 -14.10 -9.33
C PHE A 43 17.71 -14.62 -8.92
N ILE A 44 17.62 -15.46 -7.90
CA ILE A 44 16.36 -15.95 -7.38
C ILE A 44 15.52 -14.77 -6.84
N ARG A 45 16.13 -13.83 -6.11
CA ARG A 45 15.47 -12.60 -5.63
C ARG A 45 14.99 -11.70 -6.76
N LEU A 46 15.74 -11.59 -7.84
CA LEU A 46 15.30 -10.86 -9.04
C LEU A 46 14.07 -11.52 -9.65
N GLY A 47 14.07 -12.83 -9.80
CA GLY A 47 12.91 -13.60 -10.29
C GLY A 47 11.69 -13.46 -9.38
N LEU A 48 11.91 -13.49 -8.05
CA LEU A 48 10.85 -13.25 -7.06
C LEU A 48 10.21 -11.87 -7.26
N GLY A 49 11.00 -10.80 -7.32
CA GLY A 49 10.49 -9.44 -7.52
C GLY A 49 9.79 -9.24 -8.87
N LEU A 50 10.25 -9.92 -9.94
CA LEU A 50 9.59 -9.88 -11.24
C LEU A 50 8.21 -10.54 -11.21
N THR A 51 8.07 -11.65 -10.48
CA THR A 51 6.82 -12.41 -10.38
C THR A 51 5.87 -11.85 -9.32
N GLU A 52 6.35 -11.17 -8.29
CA GLU A 52 5.53 -10.53 -7.26
C GLU A 52 4.84 -9.25 -7.77
N GLY A 53 5.50 -8.50 -8.66
CA GLY A 53 5.02 -7.20 -9.14
C GLY A 53 3.57 -7.16 -9.65
N PRO A 54 3.05 -8.15 -10.37
CA PRO A 54 1.65 -8.19 -10.83
C PRO A 54 0.63 -8.32 -9.70
N CYS A 55 0.99 -8.91 -8.54
CA CYS A 55 0.06 -9.25 -7.48
C CYS A 55 -0.66 -8.03 -6.88
N PRO A 56 0.02 -6.95 -6.41
CA PRO A 56 -0.65 -5.77 -5.87
C PRO A 56 -1.58 -5.09 -6.87
N VAL A 57 -1.17 -5.00 -8.14
CA VAL A 57 -1.98 -4.42 -9.22
C VAL A 57 -3.24 -5.26 -9.47
N GLY A 58 -3.11 -6.57 -9.46
CA GLY A 58 -4.21 -7.50 -9.63
C GLY A 58 -5.19 -7.46 -8.45
N LEU A 59 -4.70 -7.40 -7.21
CA LEU A 59 -5.53 -7.29 -6.01
C LEU A 59 -6.32 -5.97 -5.98
N ALA A 60 -5.65 -4.85 -6.27
CA ALA A 60 -6.32 -3.56 -6.38
C ALA A 60 -7.38 -3.56 -7.50
N SER A 61 -7.08 -4.19 -8.64
CA SER A 61 -8.04 -4.35 -9.74
C SER A 61 -9.21 -5.26 -9.37
N THR A 62 -8.98 -6.28 -8.55
CA THR A 62 -10.05 -7.13 -7.99
C THR A 62 -10.98 -6.31 -7.11
N ILE A 63 -10.44 -5.52 -6.19
CA ILE A 63 -11.24 -4.62 -5.34
C ILE A 63 -12.04 -3.66 -6.22
N ASN A 64 -11.42 -3.08 -7.24
CA ASN A 64 -12.11 -2.17 -8.16
C ASN A 64 -13.31 -2.81 -8.88
N ASN A 65 -13.22 -4.10 -9.24
CA ASN A 65 -14.27 -4.81 -9.98
C ASN A 65 -15.36 -5.42 -9.07
N TRP A 66 -15.00 -5.83 -7.84
CA TRP A 66 -15.87 -6.62 -6.97
C TRP A 66 -16.57 -5.81 -5.88
N PHE A 67 -16.15 -4.56 -5.64
CA PHE A 67 -16.74 -3.71 -4.61
C PHE A 67 -17.41 -2.48 -5.20
N PRO A 68 -18.59 -2.09 -4.68
CA PRO A 68 -19.23 -0.84 -5.07
C PRO A 68 -18.37 0.37 -4.63
N PRO A 69 -18.49 1.54 -5.29
CA PRO A 69 -17.67 2.71 -5.00
C PRO A 69 -17.64 3.11 -3.52
N ARG A 70 -18.74 2.89 -2.81
CA ARG A 70 -18.93 3.21 -1.38
C ARG A 70 -18.14 2.32 -0.41
N GLU A 71 -17.51 1.26 -0.88
CA GLU A 71 -16.82 0.26 -0.06
C GLU A 71 -15.38 0.02 -0.50
N LYS A 72 -14.93 0.64 -1.60
CA LYS A 72 -13.59 0.42 -2.18
C LYS A 72 -12.45 0.79 -1.22
N ALA A 73 -12.54 1.91 -0.50
CA ALA A 73 -11.50 2.28 0.44
C ALA A 73 -11.49 1.39 1.68
N THR A 74 -12.66 0.97 2.16
CA THR A 74 -12.77 0.01 3.27
C THR A 74 -12.16 -1.33 2.88
N ALA A 75 -12.51 -1.88 1.72
CA ALA A 75 -11.93 -3.12 1.20
C ALA A 75 -10.41 -3.01 0.99
N THR A 76 -9.94 -1.88 0.47
CA THR A 76 -8.51 -1.59 0.33
C THR A 76 -7.84 -1.48 1.71
N GLY A 77 -8.52 -0.88 2.69
CA GLY A 77 -8.04 -0.79 4.07
C GLY A 77 -7.82 -2.16 4.70
N VAL A 78 -8.75 -3.10 4.53
CA VAL A 78 -8.62 -4.49 4.99
C VAL A 78 -7.45 -5.19 4.29
N TYR A 79 -7.32 -5.02 2.98
CA TYR A 79 -6.19 -5.57 2.21
C TYR A 79 -4.84 -5.03 2.73
N ILE A 80 -4.72 -3.74 2.93
CA ILE A 80 -3.49 -3.11 3.43
C ILE A 80 -3.21 -3.53 4.88
N ALA A 81 -4.24 -3.62 5.72
CA ALA A 81 -4.08 -4.11 7.09
C ALA A 81 -3.47 -5.53 7.11
N ALA A 82 -3.89 -6.42 6.20
CA ALA A 82 -3.28 -7.75 6.08
C ALA A 82 -1.78 -7.67 5.76
N THR A 83 -1.34 -6.71 4.94
CA THR A 83 0.10 -6.50 4.66
C THR A 83 0.88 -6.00 5.88
N MET A 84 0.25 -5.23 6.76
CA MET A 84 0.85 -4.78 8.02
C MET A 84 0.85 -5.88 9.10
N PHE A 85 -0.05 -6.83 9.02
CA PHE A 85 -0.13 -7.95 9.95
C PHE A 85 1.00 -8.97 9.76
N ALA A 86 1.39 -9.22 8.52
CA ALA A 86 2.45 -10.18 8.20
C ALA A 86 3.80 -9.87 8.91
N PRO A 87 4.33 -8.63 8.90
CA PRO A 87 5.57 -8.30 9.62
C PRO A 87 5.51 -8.48 11.14
N ILE A 88 4.34 -8.61 11.73
CA ILE A 88 4.17 -8.90 13.16
C ILE A 88 4.36 -10.40 13.45
N LEU A 89 3.79 -11.26 12.60
CA LEU A 89 3.78 -12.72 12.81
C LEU A 89 4.97 -13.44 12.20
N VAL A 90 5.41 -13.01 11.01
CA VAL A 90 6.42 -13.74 10.23
C VAL A 90 7.77 -13.83 10.92
N PRO A 91 8.34 -12.77 11.53
CA PRO A 91 9.66 -12.85 12.15
C PRO A 91 9.75 -13.89 13.28
N PRO A 92 8.87 -13.91 14.29
CA PRO A 92 8.95 -14.92 15.35
C PRO A 92 8.75 -16.35 14.82
N LEU A 93 7.85 -16.55 13.86
CA LEU A 93 7.63 -17.83 13.23
C LEU A 93 8.85 -18.28 12.42
N ALA A 94 9.47 -17.38 11.67
CA ALA A 94 10.67 -17.65 10.90
C ALA A 94 11.86 -18.02 11.81
N VAL A 95 12.03 -17.32 12.93
CA VAL A 95 13.07 -17.65 13.93
C VAL A 95 12.82 -19.04 14.53
N TRP A 96 11.59 -19.34 14.93
CA TRP A 96 11.25 -20.65 15.46
C TRP A 96 11.55 -21.79 14.47
N ILE A 97 11.14 -21.64 13.20
CA ILE A 97 11.43 -22.61 12.14
C ILE A 97 12.95 -22.73 11.91
N ALA A 98 13.66 -21.60 11.85
CA ALA A 98 15.10 -21.58 11.59
C ALA A 98 15.90 -22.26 12.71
N MET A 99 15.51 -22.08 13.95
CA MET A 99 16.16 -22.72 15.11
C MET A 99 15.84 -24.22 15.21
N THR A 100 14.67 -24.67 14.76
CA THR A 100 14.24 -26.07 14.87
C THR A 100 14.71 -26.91 13.71
N TRP A 101 14.61 -26.41 12.47
CA TRP A 101 14.86 -27.17 11.24
C TRP A 101 15.93 -26.56 10.34
N GLY A 102 16.45 -25.38 10.71
CA GLY A 102 17.43 -24.64 9.92
C GLY A 102 16.77 -23.59 8.99
N TRP A 103 17.57 -22.60 8.58
CA TRP A 103 17.09 -21.42 7.84
C TRP A 103 16.46 -21.75 6.48
N ARG A 104 16.85 -22.85 5.84
CA ARG A 104 16.29 -23.28 4.54
C ARG A 104 14.80 -23.62 4.64
N TRP A 105 14.41 -24.23 5.75
CA TRP A 105 13.02 -24.60 6.00
C TRP A 105 12.08 -23.42 6.14
N VAL A 106 12.59 -22.24 6.50
CA VAL A 106 11.80 -21.01 6.51
C VAL A 106 11.22 -20.76 5.11
N PHE A 107 12.06 -20.84 4.07
CA PHE A 107 11.61 -20.61 2.70
C PHE A 107 10.66 -21.70 2.19
N PHE A 108 10.92 -22.96 2.48
CA PHE A 108 10.04 -24.04 2.09
C PHE A 108 8.66 -23.93 2.78
N SER A 109 8.64 -23.64 4.07
CA SER A 109 7.40 -23.51 4.85
C SER A 109 6.54 -22.35 4.39
N PHE A 110 7.14 -21.19 4.03
CA PHE A 110 6.38 -20.04 3.54
C PHE A 110 5.96 -20.16 2.07
N ALA A 111 6.65 -20.96 1.26
CA ALA A 111 6.28 -21.19 -0.13
C ALA A 111 5.01 -22.06 -0.26
N ILE A 112 4.82 -23.06 0.59
CA ILE A 112 3.69 -24.02 0.52
C ILE A 112 2.33 -23.31 0.60
N PRO A 113 2.04 -22.46 1.60
CA PRO A 113 0.78 -21.71 1.66
C PRO A 113 0.54 -20.87 0.40
N GLY A 114 1.60 -20.24 -0.14
CA GLY A 114 1.51 -19.45 -1.35
C GLY A 114 1.10 -20.30 -2.57
N LEU A 115 1.67 -21.48 -2.75
CA LEU A 115 1.28 -22.40 -3.83
C LEU A 115 -0.18 -22.84 -3.70
N VAL A 116 -0.64 -23.16 -2.47
CA VAL A 116 -2.04 -23.50 -2.20
C VAL A 116 -2.95 -22.30 -2.54
N ILE A 117 -2.59 -21.10 -2.11
CA ILE A 117 -3.36 -19.88 -2.39
C ILE A 117 -3.43 -19.61 -3.89
N ALA A 118 -2.35 -19.86 -4.65
CA ALA A 118 -2.36 -19.68 -6.11
C ALA A 118 -3.43 -20.57 -6.78
N VAL A 119 -3.52 -21.82 -6.36
CA VAL A 119 -4.54 -22.76 -6.86
C VAL A 119 -5.93 -22.31 -6.45
N LEU A 120 -6.14 -22.00 -5.17
CA LEU A 120 -7.43 -21.53 -4.64
C LEU A 120 -7.87 -20.25 -5.33
N TRP A 121 -6.96 -19.30 -5.56
CA TRP A 121 -7.24 -18.08 -6.32
C TRP A 121 -7.73 -18.39 -7.72
N TYR A 122 -7.02 -19.24 -8.44
CA TYR A 122 -7.40 -19.62 -9.81
C TYR A 122 -8.76 -20.32 -9.88
N LEU A 123 -9.10 -21.13 -8.89
CA LEU A 123 -10.37 -21.87 -8.86
C LEU A 123 -11.55 -20.98 -8.45
N LEU A 124 -11.38 -20.15 -7.44
CA LEU A 124 -12.47 -19.43 -6.77
C LEU A 124 -12.68 -18.02 -7.34
N VAL A 125 -11.59 -17.29 -7.65
CA VAL A 125 -11.70 -15.89 -8.08
C VAL A 125 -11.96 -15.79 -9.58
N ARG A 126 -12.90 -14.93 -9.97
CA ARG A 126 -13.20 -14.61 -11.36
C ARG A 126 -12.80 -13.17 -11.65
N THR A 127 -12.57 -12.85 -12.93
CA THR A 127 -12.20 -11.49 -13.35
C THR A 127 -13.35 -10.51 -13.12
N ARG A 128 -14.58 -10.94 -13.34
CA ARG A 128 -15.79 -10.13 -13.12
C ARG A 128 -16.75 -10.85 -12.18
N PRO A 129 -17.50 -10.12 -11.34
CA PRO A 129 -18.52 -10.70 -10.47
C PRO A 129 -19.58 -11.50 -11.24
N SER A 130 -19.95 -11.03 -12.44
CA SER A 130 -20.94 -11.71 -13.33
C SER A 130 -20.51 -13.09 -13.81
N GLU A 131 -19.22 -13.42 -13.75
CA GLU A 131 -18.66 -14.73 -14.13
C GLU A 131 -18.69 -15.74 -12.98
N SER A 132 -19.05 -15.30 -11.77
CA SER A 132 -19.00 -16.12 -10.55
C SER A 132 -20.34 -16.81 -10.31
N ALA A 133 -20.29 -18.13 -10.10
CA ALA A 133 -21.47 -18.89 -9.72
C ALA A 133 -21.94 -18.62 -8.27
N PHE A 134 -21.11 -17.97 -7.45
CA PHE A 134 -21.40 -17.66 -6.05
C PHE A 134 -22.08 -16.33 -5.83
N VAL A 135 -22.17 -15.47 -6.86
CA VAL A 135 -22.75 -14.13 -6.78
C VAL A 135 -24.21 -14.19 -7.18
N SER A 136 -25.10 -13.75 -6.28
CA SER A 136 -26.53 -13.65 -6.57
C SER A 136 -26.84 -12.45 -7.50
N LYS A 137 -28.01 -12.48 -8.16
CA LYS A 137 -28.44 -11.35 -9.01
C LYS A 137 -28.55 -10.04 -8.23
N ALA A 138 -29.11 -10.08 -7.03
CA ALA A 138 -29.23 -8.90 -6.16
C ALA A 138 -27.88 -8.34 -5.70
N GLU A 139 -26.92 -9.22 -5.43
CA GLU A 139 -25.55 -8.83 -5.11
C GLU A 139 -24.84 -8.22 -6.30
N LEU A 140 -25.02 -8.81 -7.50
CA LEU A 140 -24.48 -8.28 -8.74
C LEU A 140 -25.00 -6.87 -9.03
N GLU A 141 -26.29 -6.63 -8.86
CA GLU A 141 -26.89 -5.29 -8.97
C GLU A 141 -26.25 -4.32 -7.99
N THR A 142 -26.06 -4.73 -6.72
CA THR A 142 -25.41 -3.90 -5.70
C THR A 142 -23.97 -3.54 -6.06
N ILE A 143 -23.22 -4.48 -6.63
CA ILE A 143 -21.81 -4.25 -7.04
C ILE A 143 -21.77 -3.34 -8.28
N THR A 144 -22.67 -3.52 -9.23
CA THR A 144 -22.68 -2.77 -10.49
C THR A 144 -23.31 -1.39 -10.39
N VAL A 145 -24.14 -1.14 -9.36
CA VAL A 145 -24.71 0.19 -9.11
C VAL A 145 -23.57 1.23 -8.97
N GLY A 146 -23.61 2.23 -9.85
CA GLY A 146 -22.59 3.29 -9.90
C GLY A 146 -21.31 2.94 -10.68
N GLN A 147 -21.19 1.72 -11.24
CA GLN A 147 -20.05 1.35 -12.09
C GLN A 147 -20.32 1.49 -13.61
N GLU A 148 -21.57 1.34 -14.05
CA GLU A 148 -21.92 1.15 -15.48
C GLU A 148 -22.30 2.41 -16.25
N THR A 149 -22.72 3.49 -15.61
CA THR A 149 -23.14 4.71 -16.31
C THR A 149 -22.34 5.94 -15.87
N PRO A 150 -22.00 6.87 -16.81
CA PRO A 150 -21.38 8.13 -16.45
C PRO A 150 -22.22 8.95 -15.45
N ASP A 151 -23.55 8.88 -15.54
CA ASP A 151 -24.46 9.61 -14.65
C ASP A 151 -24.54 8.96 -13.27
N ALA A 152 -24.48 7.64 -13.14
CA ALA A 152 -24.40 6.95 -11.86
C ALA A 152 -23.06 7.16 -11.14
N ARG A 153 -21.98 7.51 -11.89
CA ARG A 153 -20.70 7.93 -11.30
C ARG A 153 -20.75 9.33 -10.70
N ARG A 154 -21.62 10.23 -11.19
CA ARG A 154 -21.82 11.58 -10.65
C ARG A 154 -22.41 11.58 -9.23
N GLU A 155 -23.05 10.47 -8.80
CA GLU A 155 -23.55 10.27 -7.45
C GLU A 155 -22.51 9.69 -6.46
N ASN A 156 -21.23 9.63 -6.85
CA ASN A 156 -20.20 8.99 -6.03
C ASN A 156 -19.85 9.74 -4.73
N ILE A 157 -20.00 11.05 -4.71
CA ILE A 157 -19.83 11.86 -3.49
C ILE A 157 -21.20 12.23 -2.95
N VAL A 158 -21.42 11.97 -1.66
CA VAL A 158 -22.60 12.43 -0.96
C VAL A 158 -22.56 13.95 -0.88
N ILE A 159 -23.37 14.61 -1.74
CA ILE A 159 -23.53 16.07 -1.70
C ILE A 159 -24.38 16.41 -0.48
N SER A 160 -23.74 16.96 0.54
CA SER A 160 -24.41 17.41 1.75
C SER A 160 -23.97 18.86 2.05
N PRO A 161 -24.90 19.75 2.47
CA PRO A 161 -24.55 21.13 2.84
C PRO A 161 -23.43 21.21 3.87
N GLY A 162 -23.32 20.20 4.76
CA GLY A 162 -22.26 20.13 5.77
C GLY A 162 -20.84 20.02 5.19
N PHE A 163 -20.69 19.53 3.97
CA PHE A 163 -19.37 19.37 3.33
C PHE A 163 -18.98 20.49 2.34
N ALA A 164 -19.84 21.48 2.12
CA ALA A 164 -19.61 22.52 1.10
C ALA A 164 -18.28 23.27 1.26
N ARG A 165 -17.86 23.56 2.51
CA ARG A 165 -16.55 24.21 2.79
C ARG A 165 -15.39 23.25 2.51
N LEU A 166 -15.52 21.98 2.89
CA LEU A 166 -14.53 20.94 2.64
C LEU A 166 -14.38 20.70 1.14
N ASP A 167 -15.48 20.58 0.41
CA ASP A 167 -15.48 20.35 -1.04
C ASP A 167 -14.76 21.46 -1.83
N ARG A 168 -14.90 22.72 -1.38
CA ARG A 168 -14.13 23.83 -1.94
C ARG A 168 -12.64 23.71 -1.63
N LEU A 169 -12.29 23.35 -0.38
CA LEU A 169 -10.91 23.23 0.05
C LEU A 169 -10.18 22.11 -0.70
N ILE A 170 -10.82 20.97 -0.87
CA ILE A 170 -10.24 19.78 -1.54
C ILE A 170 -10.37 19.84 -3.07
N ARG A 171 -10.98 20.89 -3.63
CA ARG A 171 -11.14 21.10 -5.07
C ARG A 171 -11.96 19.98 -5.74
N VAL A 172 -13.16 19.71 -5.21
CA VAL A 172 -14.09 18.75 -5.83
C VAL A 172 -14.48 19.25 -7.23
N ARG A 173 -14.26 18.41 -8.23
CA ARG A 173 -14.54 18.71 -9.63
C ARG A 173 -15.26 17.55 -10.31
N ASP A 174 -16.04 17.88 -11.30
CA ASP A 174 -16.61 16.88 -12.21
C ASP A 174 -15.53 16.48 -13.21
N LEU A 175 -14.90 15.34 -12.97
CA LEU A 175 -13.81 14.80 -13.78
C LEU A 175 -14.32 13.61 -14.59
N ALA A 176 -14.17 13.68 -15.91
CA ALA A 176 -14.37 12.50 -16.74
C ALA A 176 -13.29 11.45 -16.43
N PRO A 177 -13.64 10.18 -16.18
CA PRO A 177 -12.66 9.12 -15.97
C PRO A 177 -11.71 8.97 -17.15
N VAL A 178 -10.45 8.75 -16.86
CA VAL A 178 -9.42 8.58 -17.88
C VAL A 178 -9.59 7.21 -18.54
N SER A 179 -10.09 7.21 -19.81
CA SER A 179 -10.41 6.00 -20.58
C SER A 179 -9.30 5.55 -21.54
N THR A 180 -8.27 6.40 -21.75
CA THR A 180 -7.19 6.10 -22.70
C THR A 180 -5.85 5.92 -22.01
N VAL A 181 -5.02 5.00 -22.51
CA VAL A 181 -3.68 4.74 -21.98
C VAL A 181 -2.80 6.01 -22.04
N LYS A 182 -2.83 6.74 -23.17
CA LYS A 182 -2.09 8.01 -23.30
C LYS A 182 -2.56 9.02 -22.25
N GLY A 183 -3.86 9.09 -22.00
CA GLY A 183 -4.44 9.94 -20.96
C GLY A 183 -3.92 9.64 -19.56
N LEU A 184 -3.65 8.37 -19.21
CA LEU A 184 -3.09 8.00 -17.92
C LEU A 184 -1.68 8.61 -17.69
N PHE A 185 -0.83 8.54 -18.72
CA PHE A 185 0.54 9.06 -18.67
C PHE A 185 0.62 10.59 -18.77
N THR A 186 -0.49 11.28 -19.09
CA THR A 186 -0.56 12.74 -19.16
C THR A 186 -1.49 13.33 -18.10
N SER A 187 -2.24 12.51 -17.37
CA SER A 187 -3.15 12.95 -16.33
C SER A 187 -2.39 13.48 -15.11
N LYS A 188 -2.58 14.78 -14.82
CA LYS A 188 -2.01 15.40 -13.61
C LYS A 188 -2.45 14.69 -12.31
N ASN A 189 -3.66 14.14 -12.27
CA ASN A 189 -4.21 13.46 -11.10
C ASN A 189 -3.56 12.08 -10.91
N ILE A 190 -3.37 11.29 -11.97
CA ILE A 190 -2.69 9.99 -11.88
C ILE A 190 -1.20 10.16 -11.58
N LEU A 191 -0.50 11.08 -12.27
CA LEU A 191 0.91 11.34 -12.04
C LEU A 191 1.16 12.01 -10.67
N GLY A 192 0.26 12.90 -10.25
CA GLY A 192 0.33 13.49 -8.93
C GLY A 192 0.08 12.49 -7.81
N ASP A 193 -0.90 11.58 -7.96
CA ASP A 193 -1.11 10.47 -7.02
C ASP A 193 0.11 9.55 -6.96
N CYS A 194 0.70 9.20 -8.11
CA CYS A 194 1.94 8.44 -8.21
C CYS A 194 3.09 9.11 -7.43
N LEU A 195 3.28 10.43 -7.59
CA LEU A 195 4.32 11.18 -6.89
C LEU A 195 4.04 11.31 -5.38
N ALA A 196 2.79 11.59 -5.01
CA ALA A 196 2.40 11.64 -3.60
C ALA A 196 2.58 10.26 -2.93
N TYR A 197 2.20 9.18 -3.62
CA TYR A 197 2.41 7.82 -3.16
C TYR A 197 3.90 7.46 -3.06
N PHE A 198 4.73 7.87 -4.04
CA PHE A 198 6.19 7.76 -3.95
C PHE A 198 6.73 8.38 -2.66
N MET A 199 6.31 9.60 -2.33
CA MET A 199 6.77 10.31 -1.12
C MET A 199 6.33 9.59 0.16
N MET A 200 5.09 9.13 0.24
CA MET A 200 4.58 8.45 1.43
C MET A 200 5.19 7.06 1.62
N VAL A 201 5.39 6.30 0.53
CA VAL A 201 6.08 5.00 0.55
C VAL A 201 7.55 5.16 0.93
N SER A 202 8.19 6.26 0.51
CA SER A 202 9.54 6.62 0.94
C SER A 202 9.66 6.72 2.45
N VAL A 203 8.69 7.34 3.11
CA VAL A 203 8.65 7.42 4.57
C VAL A 203 8.47 6.03 5.19
N LEU A 204 7.50 5.25 4.69
CA LEU A 204 7.18 3.93 5.26
C LEU A 204 8.39 2.98 5.22
N TYR A 205 8.95 2.74 4.03
CA TYR A 205 10.06 1.80 3.88
C TYR A 205 11.36 2.33 4.48
N GLY A 206 11.56 3.66 4.44
CA GLY A 206 12.66 4.29 5.16
C GLY A 206 12.60 4.03 6.66
N LEU A 207 11.44 4.26 7.28
CA LEU A 207 11.22 3.97 8.70
C LEU A 207 11.40 2.49 9.02
N LEU A 208 10.74 1.58 8.30
CA LEU A 208 10.86 0.13 8.54
C LEU A 208 12.29 -0.37 8.44
N THR A 209 13.11 0.23 7.57
CA THR A 209 14.50 -0.14 7.40
C THR A 209 15.39 0.38 8.54
N TRP A 210 15.19 1.62 8.98
CA TRP A 210 16.12 2.29 9.88
C TRP A 210 15.69 2.32 11.35
N ILE A 211 14.39 2.07 11.67
CA ILE A 211 13.91 1.99 13.06
C ILE A 211 14.70 0.98 13.90
N PRO A 212 15.00 -0.26 13.45
CA PRO A 212 15.75 -1.20 14.26
C PRO A 212 17.12 -0.65 14.70
N LEU A 213 17.85 -0.04 13.76
CA LEU A 213 19.14 0.56 14.05
C LEU A 213 19.04 1.79 14.98
N TYR A 214 18.02 2.63 14.77
CA TYR A 214 17.71 3.77 15.64
C TYR A 214 17.46 3.33 17.08
N LEU A 215 16.66 2.29 17.29
CA LEU A 215 16.34 1.77 18.61
C LEU A 215 17.60 1.28 19.35
N VAL A 216 18.49 0.59 18.65
CA VAL A 216 19.73 0.08 19.27
C VAL A 216 20.74 1.20 19.48
N LYS A 217 21.05 2.02 18.47
CA LYS A 217 22.12 3.01 18.53
C LYS A 217 21.76 4.28 19.30
N GLU A 218 20.56 4.81 19.12
CA GLU A 218 20.15 6.09 19.74
C GLU A 218 19.37 5.89 21.03
N LYS A 219 18.57 4.84 21.13
CA LYS A 219 17.69 4.61 22.28
C LYS A 219 18.21 3.54 23.24
N GLY A 220 19.33 2.87 22.90
CA GLY A 220 20.00 1.90 23.80
C GLY A 220 19.20 0.62 24.05
N PHE A 221 18.27 0.25 23.17
CA PHE A 221 17.50 -0.99 23.30
C PHE A 221 18.37 -2.22 23.08
N THR A 222 18.12 -3.27 23.85
CA THR A 222 18.71 -4.59 23.59
C THR A 222 18.13 -5.19 22.31
N PHE A 223 18.84 -6.14 21.71
CA PHE A 223 18.39 -6.79 20.48
C PHE A 223 17.01 -7.47 20.62
N MET A 224 16.73 -8.02 21.82
CA MET A 224 15.45 -8.66 22.10
C MET A 224 14.32 -7.63 22.21
N SER A 225 14.50 -6.55 22.97
CA SER A 225 13.48 -5.50 23.12
C SER A 225 13.27 -4.70 21.84
N MET A 226 14.32 -4.50 21.04
CA MET A 226 14.23 -3.85 19.74
C MET A 226 13.26 -4.57 18.80
N GLY A 227 13.27 -5.91 18.74
CA GLY A 227 12.38 -6.69 17.89
C GLY A 227 10.88 -6.43 18.20
N LEU A 228 10.54 -6.33 19.49
CA LEU A 228 9.17 -6.03 19.93
C LEU A 228 8.77 -4.57 19.62
N VAL A 229 9.66 -3.63 19.93
CA VAL A 229 9.38 -2.20 19.73
C VAL A 229 9.34 -1.83 18.26
N ALA A 230 10.16 -2.47 17.41
CA ALA A 230 10.16 -2.27 15.96
C ALA A 230 8.86 -2.75 15.27
N SER A 231 8.05 -3.57 15.92
CA SER A 231 6.73 -3.99 15.40
C SER A 231 5.61 -2.96 15.67
N MET A 232 5.82 -1.98 16.57
CA MET A 232 4.80 -0.99 16.93
C MET A 232 4.24 -0.20 15.73
N PRO A 233 5.05 0.27 14.76
CA PRO A 233 4.51 0.91 13.57
C PRO A 233 3.61 -0.01 12.74
N CYS A 234 3.89 -1.31 12.69
CA CYS A 234 3.06 -2.27 11.96
C CYS A 234 1.70 -2.48 12.66
N ILE A 235 1.69 -2.54 13.99
CA ILE A 235 0.46 -2.62 14.79
C ILE A 235 -0.38 -1.36 14.61
N GLY A 236 0.23 -0.18 14.71
CA GLY A 236 -0.44 1.09 14.43
C GLY A 236 -0.95 1.16 12.99
N GLY A 237 -0.15 0.71 12.03
CA GLY A 237 -0.48 0.67 10.62
C GLY A 237 -1.65 -0.25 10.29
N PHE A 238 -1.72 -1.43 10.92
CA PHE A 238 -2.84 -2.34 10.81
C PHE A 238 -4.18 -1.66 11.20
N ILE A 239 -4.20 -1.02 12.36
CA ILE A 239 -5.39 -0.30 12.85
C ILE A 239 -5.68 0.92 11.96
N GLY A 240 -4.64 1.68 11.60
CA GLY A 240 -4.76 2.88 10.78
C GLY A 240 -5.35 2.62 9.40
N ALA A 241 -4.96 1.53 8.74
CA ALA A 241 -5.45 1.18 7.42
C ALA A 241 -6.95 0.82 7.43
N ILE A 242 -7.40 0.02 8.40
CA ILE A 242 -8.83 -0.33 8.54
C ILE A 242 -9.66 0.92 8.84
N PHE A 243 -9.23 1.69 9.85
CA PHE A 243 -9.92 2.90 10.27
C PHE A 243 -9.98 3.94 9.16
N GLY A 244 -8.88 4.16 8.45
CA GLY A 244 -8.78 5.12 7.36
C GLY A 244 -9.67 4.78 6.17
N GLY A 245 -9.76 3.51 5.80
CA GLY A 245 -10.68 3.05 4.77
C GLY A 245 -12.15 3.33 5.14
N TYR A 246 -12.53 2.98 6.37
CA TYR A 246 -13.87 3.25 6.89
C TYR A 246 -14.19 4.75 6.96
N VAL A 247 -13.28 5.56 7.48
CA VAL A 247 -13.44 7.03 7.55
C VAL A 247 -13.66 7.63 6.17
N SER A 248 -12.85 7.23 5.18
CA SER A 248 -12.95 7.72 3.80
C SER A 248 -14.29 7.38 3.15
N ASP A 249 -14.79 6.14 3.34
CA ASP A 249 -16.02 5.69 2.70
C ASP A 249 -17.30 6.19 3.43
N LYS A 250 -17.32 6.13 4.77
CA LYS A 250 -18.52 6.35 5.56
C LYS A 250 -18.60 7.77 6.14
N LEU A 251 -17.53 8.25 6.79
CA LEU A 251 -17.58 9.55 7.49
C LEU A 251 -17.35 10.72 6.54
N LEU A 252 -16.50 10.57 5.54
CA LEU A 252 -16.17 11.63 4.58
C LEU A 252 -16.98 11.53 3.27
N GLY A 253 -17.98 10.65 3.22
CA GLY A 253 -18.86 10.51 2.07
C GLY A 253 -18.10 10.23 0.76
N ARG A 254 -17.15 9.29 0.81
CA ARG A 254 -16.29 8.84 -0.31
C ARG A 254 -15.24 9.84 -0.79
N ARG A 255 -14.98 10.91 -0.05
CA ARG A 255 -13.90 11.84 -0.34
C ARG A 255 -12.56 11.20 0.04
N ARG A 256 -11.64 11.09 -0.90
CA ARG A 256 -10.35 10.41 -0.72
C ARG A 256 -9.26 11.38 -0.25
N LYS A 257 -9.25 12.56 -0.84
CA LYS A 257 -8.24 13.57 -0.59
C LYS A 257 -8.11 14.01 0.89
N PRO A 258 -9.19 14.16 1.69
CA PRO A 258 -9.05 14.53 3.10
C PRO A 258 -8.24 13.52 3.93
N THR A 259 -8.43 12.22 3.70
CA THR A 259 -7.67 11.18 4.42
C THR A 259 -6.20 11.13 3.95
N MET A 260 -5.94 11.35 2.64
CA MET A 260 -4.58 11.50 2.11
C MET A 260 -3.87 12.71 2.73
N MET A 261 -4.55 13.86 2.80
CA MET A 261 -4.01 15.08 3.44
C MET A 261 -3.77 14.88 4.93
N PHE A 262 -4.72 14.26 5.64
CA PHE A 262 -4.58 13.97 7.07
C PHE A 262 -3.33 13.11 7.33
N THR A 263 -3.14 12.04 6.56
CA THR A 263 -1.95 11.19 6.68
C THR A 263 -0.65 11.97 6.44
N ALA A 264 -0.59 12.81 5.40
CA ALA A 264 0.61 13.57 5.12
C ALA A 264 0.91 14.59 6.23
N ILE A 265 -0.09 15.34 6.71
CA ILE A 265 0.04 16.32 7.79
C ILE A 265 0.47 15.62 9.10
N SER A 266 -0.26 14.57 9.49
CA SER A 266 0.04 13.85 10.73
C SER A 266 1.41 13.17 10.69
N THR A 267 1.85 12.69 9.52
CA THR A 267 3.21 12.14 9.35
C THR A 267 4.28 13.22 9.56
N VAL A 268 4.11 14.43 9.00
CA VAL A 268 5.04 15.55 9.27
C VAL A 268 5.11 15.83 10.77
N LEU A 269 3.96 15.95 11.44
CA LEU A 269 3.91 16.18 12.88
C LEU A 269 4.59 15.05 13.66
N MET A 270 4.36 13.80 13.30
CA MET A 270 4.99 12.65 13.94
C MET A 270 6.52 12.63 13.72
N MET A 271 7.02 13.05 12.56
CA MET A 271 8.47 13.18 12.36
C MET A 271 9.07 14.25 13.27
N VAL A 272 8.38 15.38 13.47
CA VAL A 272 8.82 16.42 14.43
C VAL A 272 8.81 15.89 15.87
N ILE A 273 7.78 15.12 16.26
CA ILE A 273 7.73 14.48 17.59
C ILE A 273 8.88 13.49 17.76
N MET A 274 9.21 12.70 16.74
CA MET A 274 10.31 11.72 16.81
C MET A 274 11.68 12.38 17.01
N LEU A 275 11.89 13.62 16.57
CA LEU A 275 13.14 14.37 16.85
C LEU A 275 13.36 14.61 18.35
N ASN A 276 12.28 14.78 19.12
CA ASN A 276 12.32 15.14 20.53
C ASN A 276 11.77 14.06 21.47
N ILE A 277 11.60 12.82 20.98
CA ILE A 277 11.00 11.75 21.77
C ILE A 277 11.91 11.36 22.96
N PRO A 278 11.38 11.30 24.21
CA PRO A 278 12.16 10.90 25.37
C PRO A 278 12.77 9.50 25.23
N GLN A 279 13.82 9.24 26.01
CA GLN A 279 14.45 7.89 26.03
C GLN A 279 13.65 6.84 26.82
N SER A 280 12.42 7.14 27.20
CA SER A 280 11.51 6.18 27.84
C SER A 280 11.03 5.13 26.83
N THR A 281 11.13 3.86 27.20
CA THR A 281 10.63 2.74 26.39
C THR A 281 9.16 2.93 26.02
N VAL A 282 8.33 3.34 26.97
CA VAL A 282 6.89 3.59 26.75
C VAL A 282 6.67 4.71 25.74
N ALA A 283 7.39 5.83 25.87
CA ALA A 283 7.27 6.97 24.96
C ALA A 283 7.65 6.56 23.52
N VAL A 284 8.73 5.80 23.37
CA VAL A 284 9.19 5.30 22.05
C VAL A 284 8.16 4.33 21.45
N CYS A 285 7.63 3.37 22.23
CA CYS A 285 6.59 2.45 21.76
C CYS A 285 5.33 3.17 21.30
N VAL A 286 4.83 4.10 22.11
CA VAL A 286 3.63 4.90 21.81
C VAL A 286 3.89 5.81 20.61
N GLY A 287 5.04 6.47 20.55
CA GLY A 287 5.41 7.30 19.40
C GLY A 287 5.44 6.51 18.08
N LEU A 288 6.12 5.37 18.06
CA LEU A 288 6.20 4.50 16.88
C LEU A 288 4.84 3.91 16.49
N PHE A 289 4.00 3.55 17.46
CA PHE A 289 2.63 3.12 17.19
C PHE A 289 1.84 4.22 16.46
N PHE A 290 1.86 5.46 16.97
CA PHE A 290 1.16 6.57 16.33
C PHE A 290 1.78 6.97 14.99
N VAL A 291 3.09 6.85 14.79
CA VAL A 291 3.72 6.99 13.47
C VAL A 291 3.10 6.03 12.47
N GLY A 292 3.02 4.75 12.82
CA GLY A 292 2.42 3.74 11.96
C GLY A 292 0.93 3.98 11.69
N LEU A 293 0.17 4.31 12.74
CA LEU A 293 -1.26 4.61 12.65
C LEU A 293 -1.52 5.80 11.72
N CYS A 294 -0.88 6.94 11.96
CA CYS A 294 -1.06 8.15 11.17
C CYS A 294 -0.63 7.97 9.71
N LEU A 295 0.48 7.27 9.49
CA LEU A 295 1.00 7.01 8.14
C LEU A 295 0.04 6.15 7.32
N ASN A 296 -0.67 5.21 7.94
CA ASN A 296 -1.51 4.25 7.23
C ASN A 296 -3.00 4.63 7.13
N ILE A 297 -3.48 5.66 7.84
CA ILE A 297 -4.88 6.13 7.72
C ILE A 297 -5.24 6.53 6.30
N GLY A 298 -4.40 7.26 5.58
CA GLY A 298 -4.66 7.69 4.21
C GLY A 298 -4.28 6.66 3.14
N TRP A 299 -3.60 5.59 3.51
CA TRP A 299 -3.08 4.62 2.53
C TRP A 299 -4.17 4.01 1.63
N PRO A 300 -5.31 3.54 2.16
CA PRO A 300 -6.41 3.05 1.34
C PRO A 300 -6.95 4.09 0.35
N ALA A 301 -6.87 5.37 0.72
CA ALA A 301 -7.37 6.45 -0.11
C ALA A 301 -6.54 6.68 -1.37
N PHE A 302 -5.21 6.50 -1.36
CA PHE A 302 -4.37 6.58 -2.56
C PHE A 302 -4.81 5.54 -3.60
N THR A 303 -5.00 4.29 -3.20
CA THR A 303 -5.49 3.24 -4.11
C THR A 303 -6.91 3.54 -4.61
N ALA A 304 -7.82 3.95 -3.71
CA ALA A 304 -9.21 4.24 -4.05
C ALA A 304 -9.34 5.53 -4.88
N TYR A 305 -8.43 6.49 -4.74
CA TYR A 305 -8.37 7.69 -5.58
C TYR A 305 -8.06 7.31 -7.04
N GLY A 306 -7.07 6.46 -7.28
CA GLY A 306 -6.79 5.92 -8.60
C GLY A 306 -8.00 5.21 -9.23
N MET A 307 -8.80 4.48 -8.42
CA MET A 307 -10.05 3.84 -8.86
C MET A 307 -11.13 4.85 -9.27
N ALA A 308 -11.16 6.02 -8.65
CA ALA A 308 -12.13 7.07 -8.96
C ALA A 308 -11.75 7.89 -10.20
N VAL A 309 -10.44 8.06 -10.47
CA VAL A 309 -9.92 8.86 -11.59
C VAL A 309 -9.83 8.06 -12.89
N ALA A 310 -9.52 6.76 -12.84
CA ALA A 310 -9.39 5.91 -14.02
C ALA A 310 -10.68 5.14 -14.34
N ASP A 311 -10.91 4.84 -15.62
CA ASP A 311 -11.99 3.93 -16.00
C ASP A 311 -11.67 2.48 -15.59
N SER A 312 -12.67 1.63 -15.36
CA SER A 312 -12.49 0.23 -14.95
C SER A 312 -11.59 -0.57 -15.89
N LYS A 313 -11.63 -0.26 -17.21
CA LYS A 313 -10.76 -0.88 -18.21
C LYS A 313 -9.30 -0.43 -18.14
N THR A 314 -9.06 0.84 -17.78
CA THR A 314 -7.72 1.44 -17.74
C THR A 314 -7.12 1.43 -16.32
N TYR A 315 -7.93 1.18 -15.30
CA TYR A 315 -7.49 1.17 -13.90
C TYR A 315 -6.30 0.23 -13.62
N PRO A 316 -6.21 -1.00 -14.17
CA PRO A 316 -5.03 -1.84 -13.93
C PRO A 316 -3.71 -1.17 -14.35
N ILE A 317 -3.74 -0.38 -15.42
CA ILE A 317 -2.58 0.40 -15.87
C ILE A 317 -2.34 1.58 -14.95
N ALA A 318 -3.39 2.30 -14.54
CA ALA A 318 -3.28 3.38 -13.56
C ALA A 318 -2.70 2.89 -12.23
N ALA A 319 -3.23 1.79 -11.69
CA ALA A 319 -2.72 1.13 -10.49
C ALA A 319 -1.24 0.75 -10.63
N SER A 320 -0.83 0.25 -11.80
CA SER A 320 0.57 -0.11 -12.04
C SER A 320 1.50 1.10 -12.07
N ILE A 321 1.06 2.24 -12.59
CA ILE A 321 1.82 3.51 -12.57
C ILE A 321 2.00 3.98 -11.12
N ILE A 322 0.91 4.06 -10.36
CA ILE A 322 0.92 4.53 -8.97
C ILE A 322 1.79 3.62 -8.09
N ASN A 323 1.59 2.29 -8.15
CA ASN A 323 2.39 1.34 -7.37
C ASN A 323 3.87 1.30 -7.78
N SER A 324 4.19 1.48 -9.08
CA SER A 324 5.59 1.57 -9.52
C SER A 324 6.29 2.80 -8.93
N GLY A 325 5.58 3.94 -8.85
CA GLY A 325 6.08 5.13 -8.14
C GLY A 325 6.36 4.83 -6.67
N GLY A 326 5.42 4.21 -5.97
CA GLY A 326 5.62 3.79 -4.58
C GLY A 326 6.84 2.90 -4.40
N ASN A 327 6.99 1.85 -5.21
CA ASN A 327 8.14 0.94 -5.10
C ASN A 327 9.48 1.62 -5.40
N LEU A 328 9.52 2.60 -6.31
CA LEU A 328 10.71 3.42 -6.52
C LEU A 328 11.03 4.25 -5.26
N GLY A 329 10.02 4.81 -4.59
CA GLY A 329 10.19 5.50 -3.32
C GLY A 329 10.75 4.58 -2.23
N GLY A 330 10.19 3.37 -2.12
CA GLY A 330 10.67 2.33 -1.20
C GLY A 330 12.08 1.83 -1.48
N PHE A 331 12.54 1.91 -2.73
CA PHE A 331 13.91 1.58 -3.10
C PHE A 331 14.90 2.73 -2.81
N VAL A 332 14.56 3.95 -3.22
CA VAL A 332 15.47 5.11 -3.14
C VAL A 332 15.60 5.60 -1.70
N SER A 333 14.51 5.62 -0.94
CA SER A 333 14.47 6.27 0.37
C SER A 333 15.39 5.64 1.43
N PRO A 334 15.47 4.31 1.60
CA PRO A 334 16.41 3.72 2.54
C PRO A 334 17.87 4.03 2.20
N MET A 335 18.22 4.13 0.91
CA MET A 335 19.57 4.48 0.46
C MET A 335 19.91 5.94 0.81
N LEU A 336 18.98 6.88 0.54
CA LEU A 336 19.17 8.29 0.88
C LEU A 336 19.24 8.50 2.39
N ALA A 337 18.38 7.82 3.15
CA ALA A 337 18.41 7.87 4.60
C ALA A 337 19.75 7.36 5.16
N GLY A 338 20.27 6.25 4.61
CA GLY A 338 21.59 5.72 4.96
C GLY A 338 22.71 6.69 4.64
N PHE A 339 22.71 7.27 3.46
CA PHE A 339 23.69 8.28 3.07
C PHE A 339 23.66 9.51 3.99
N LEU A 340 22.48 9.99 4.37
CA LEU A 340 22.33 11.09 5.32
C LEU A 340 22.85 10.72 6.70
N LEU A 341 22.55 9.52 7.18
CA LEU A 341 23.04 9.01 8.44
C LEU A 341 24.56 8.92 8.48
N ASP A 342 25.18 8.38 7.41
CA ASP A 342 26.64 8.25 7.28
C ASP A 342 27.32 9.62 7.25
N LYS A 343 26.71 10.62 6.61
CA LYS A 343 27.26 11.98 6.51
C LYS A 343 27.11 12.80 7.78
N THR A 344 26.00 12.66 8.51
CA THR A 344 25.66 13.51 9.65
C THR A 344 25.91 12.84 10.99
N GLY A 345 26.01 11.52 11.02
CA GLY A 345 26.11 10.71 12.25
C GLY A 345 24.84 10.76 13.13
N SER A 346 23.74 11.36 12.68
CA SER A 346 22.55 11.61 13.48
C SER A 346 21.27 11.13 12.80
N PHE A 347 20.43 10.42 13.53
CA PHE A 347 19.10 10.01 13.07
C PHE A 347 18.13 11.21 12.91
N ASN A 348 18.43 12.36 13.50
CA ASN A 348 17.63 13.57 13.29
C ASN A 348 17.56 13.96 11.81
N SER A 349 18.68 13.84 11.08
CA SER A 349 18.71 14.09 9.63
C SER A 349 17.77 13.17 8.85
N VAL A 350 17.64 11.91 9.28
CA VAL A 350 16.76 10.91 8.67
C VAL A 350 15.29 11.27 8.93
N PHE A 351 14.93 11.64 10.17
CA PHE A 351 13.55 12.06 10.48
C PHE A 351 13.18 13.37 9.78
N ILE A 352 14.10 14.33 9.67
CA ILE A 352 13.88 15.57 8.88
C ILE A 352 13.64 15.21 7.42
N TYR A 353 14.44 14.33 6.83
CA TYR A 353 14.25 13.87 5.45
C TYR A 353 12.87 13.24 5.24
N PHE A 354 12.41 12.36 6.16
CA PHE A 354 11.07 11.79 6.09
C PHE A 354 9.97 12.85 6.25
N GLY A 355 10.16 13.83 7.13
CA GLY A 355 9.26 14.98 7.28
C GLY A 355 9.16 15.79 6.00
N VAL A 356 10.28 16.05 5.31
CA VAL A 356 10.33 16.75 4.01
C VAL A 356 9.61 15.93 2.93
N CYS A 357 9.82 14.60 2.86
CA CYS A 357 9.08 13.74 1.94
C CYS A 357 7.56 13.85 2.18
N ALA A 358 7.11 13.76 3.43
CA ALA A 358 5.69 13.89 3.77
C ALA A 358 5.14 15.28 3.42
N ALA A 359 5.91 16.36 3.64
CA ALA A 359 5.52 17.74 3.27
C ALA A 359 5.40 17.93 1.76
N ILE A 360 6.33 17.37 0.96
CA ILE A 360 6.23 17.35 -0.49
C ILE A 360 5.01 16.54 -0.93
N GLY A 361 4.76 15.36 -0.32
CA GLY A 361 3.58 14.55 -0.56
C GLY A 361 2.29 15.34 -0.30
N LEU A 362 2.20 16.07 0.82
CA LEU A 362 1.08 16.95 1.15
C LEU A 362 0.87 18.02 0.07
N PHE A 363 1.94 18.70 -0.32
CA PHE A 363 1.87 19.74 -1.37
C PHE A 363 1.32 19.17 -2.68
N VAL A 364 1.81 18.02 -3.12
CA VAL A 364 1.31 17.33 -4.31
C VAL A 364 -0.17 16.96 -4.18
N ILE A 365 -0.58 16.38 -3.03
CA ILE A 365 -1.99 16.04 -2.76
C ILE A 365 -2.88 17.29 -2.86
N MET A 366 -2.44 18.44 -2.36
CA MET A 366 -3.20 19.69 -2.46
C MET A 366 -3.47 20.12 -3.90
N LEU A 367 -2.55 19.81 -4.83
CA LEU A 367 -2.69 20.14 -6.26
C LEU A 367 -3.65 19.21 -7.00
N LEU A 368 -3.96 18.03 -6.48
CA LEU A 368 -4.91 17.08 -7.07
C LEU A 368 -6.33 17.65 -7.03
N ASP A 369 -7.16 17.21 -7.96
CA ASP A 369 -8.59 17.48 -7.95
C ASP A 369 -9.33 16.27 -7.39
N GLU A 370 -10.27 16.46 -6.47
CA GLU A 370 -11.13 15.36 -5.97
C GLU A 370 -12.23 15.09 -7.00
N PRO A 371 -12.36 13.88 -7.55
CA PRO A 371 -13.46 13.53 -8.44
C PRO A 371 -14.79 13.48 -7.68
N LYS A 372 -15.87 13.98 -8.32
CA LYS A 372 -17.25 13.86 -7.78
C LYS A 372 -17.69 12.42 -7.67
#